data_fcf05c2119e33238e07821382044c0c6
#
_entry.id   fcf05c2119e33238e07821382044c0c6
#
_cell.length_a   1.000
_cell.length_b   1.000
_cell.length_c   1.000
_cell.angle_alpha   90.00
_cell.angle_beta   90.00
_cell.angle_gamma   90.00
#
_symmetry.space_group_name_H-M   'P 1'
#
loop_
_entity.id
_entity.type
_entity.pdbx_description
1 polymer ?
#
loop_
_entity_poly.entity_id
_entity_poly.type
_entity_poly.pdbx_seq_one_letter_code
_entity_poly.pdbx_strand_id
1 'polypeptide(L)'
;YSFRPADSSDGLQIYNISDNHEVLSGAANAGRYFGDDLDILILNGDNINDVSSLWQISLIYKLASRITGGERPVIYVRGNHECNGRYAADLPDYLPGKDGNLYYTTTLGGAFFMVLDTNCDMSDENLLITPAANFEELRREQTEWLNAQTYFGGDCTYSILLAHMAVPL
;
A
#
# COMPACT_ATOMS: atom_id res chain seq x y z
N TYR A 1 5.00 11.43 21.77
CA TYR A 1 4.29 10.76 20.68
C TYR A 1 3.44 9.65 21.28
N SER A 2 2.16 9.57 20.88
CA SER A 2 1.27 8.47 21.21
C SER A 2 1.08 7.60 19.96
N PHE A 3 0.92 6.30 20.15
CA PHE A 3 0.55 5.37 19.11
C PHE A 3 -0.62 4.55 19.64
N ARG A 4 -1.67 4.43 18.83
CA ARG A 4 -2.83 3.61 19.15
C ARG A 4 -2.77 2.35 18.27
N PRO A 5 -2.55 1.18 18.87
CA PRO A 5 -2.64 -0.07 18.13
C PRO A 5 -4.07 -0.29 17.62
N ALA A 6 -4.22 -1.06 16.55
CA ALA A 6 -5.54 -1.51 16.10
C ALA A 6 -6.17 -2.38 17.20
N ASP A 7 -7.42 -2.08 17.57
CA ASP A 7 -8.18 -2.82 18.57
C ASP A 7 -9.39 -3.48 17.91
N SER A 8 -9.49 -4.79 18.05
CA SER A 8 -10.58 -5.57 17.46
C SER A 8 -11.65 -6.00 18.48
N SER A 9 -11.66 -5.45 19.68
CA SER A 9 -12.63 -5.81 20.72
C SER A 9 -14.09 -5.59 20.26
N ASP A 10 -14.33 -4.55 19.47
CA ASP A 10 -15.63 -4.20 18.89
C ASP A 10 -15.67 -4.32 17.35
N GLY A 11 -14.72 -5.07 16.76
CA GLY A 11 -14.46 -5.12 15.32
C GLY A 11 -13.38 -4.14 14.89
N LEU A 12 -12.97 -4.16 13.62
CA LEU A 12 -11.96 -3.26 13.06
C LEU A 12 -12.60 -2.21 12.16
N GLN A 13 -12.31 -0.95 12.43
CA GLN A 13 -12.65 0.16 11.56
C GLN A 13 -11.50 0.43 10.59
N ILE A 14 -11.65 -0.08 9.37
CA ILE A 14 -10.63 0.03 8.33
C ILE A 14 -11.12 1.00 7.25
N TYR A 15 -10.32 2.00 6.94
CA TYR A 15 -10.59 2.89 5.82
C TYR A 15 -9.60 2.65 4.69
N ASN A 16 -10.11 2.30 3.51
CA ASN A 16 -9.33 2.05 2.31
C ASN A 16 -9.53 3.21 1.32
N ILE A 17 -8.44 3.81 0.89
CA ILE A 17 -8.39 4.90 -0.10
C ILE A 17 -7.46 4.52 -1.24
N SER A 18 -7.90 4.74 -2.47
CA SER A 18 -7.09 4.61 -3.69
C SER A 18 -7.31 5.79 -4.63
N ASP A 19 -6.48 5.92 -5.64
CA ASP A 19 -6.69 6.79 -6.81
C ASP A 19 -6.95 8.28 -6.46
N ASN A 20 -6.31 8.78 -5.43
CA ASN A 20 -6.46 10.18 -5.06
C ASN A 20 -5.55 11.14 -5.86
N HIS A 21 -4.53 10.64 -6.56
CA HIS A 21 -3.70 11.38 -7.52
C HIS A 21 -3.31 12.78 -7.02
N GLU A 22 -2.65 12.85 -5.86
CA GLU A 22 -2.21 14.10 -5.21
C GLU A 22 -3.35 15.02 -4.72
N VAL A 23 -4.62 14.64 -4.86
CA VAL A 23 -5.76 15.42 -4.34
C VAL A 23 -5.94 15.17 -2.84
N LEU A 24 -5.00 15.70 -2.05
CA LEU A 24 -4.91 15.41 -0.62
C LEU A 24 -6.12 15.88 0.19
N SER A 25 -6.73 17.01 -0.16
CA SER A 25 -7.82 17.59 0.64
C SER A 25 -9.09 16.73 0.59
N GLY A 26 -9.47 16.28 -0.61
CA GLY A 26 -10.61 15.39 -0.81
C GLY A 26 -10.39 14.05 -0.10
N ALA A 27 -9.25 13.42 -0.36
CA ALA A 27 -8.86 12.14 0.24
C ALA A 27 -8.78 12.23 1.77
N ALA A 28 -8.17 13.29 2.32
CA ALA A 28 -8.09 13.47 3.77
C ALA A 28 -9.46 13.69 4.42
N ASN A 29 -10.38 14.43 3.77
CA ASN A 29 -11.74 14.62 4.28
C ASN A 29 -12.52 13.29 4.28
N ALA A 30 -12.44 12.53 3.21
CA ALA A 30 -13.07 11.21 3.12
C ALA A 30 -12.48 10.24 4.16
N GLY A 31 -11.14 10.22 4.27
CA GLY A 31 -10.43 9.32 5.19
C GLY A 31 -10.69 9.57 6.67
N ARG A 32 -11.25 10.73 7.02
CA ARG A 32 -11.69 11.05 8.40
C ARG A 32 -13.09 10.56 8.74
N TYR A 33 -13.69 9.74 7.90
CA TYR A 33 -15.05 9.23 8.11
C TYR A 33 -15.25 8.59 9.48
N PHE A 34 -14.30 7.79 9.94
CA PHE A 34 -14.36 7.16 11.26
C PHE A 34 -13.84 8.05 12.39
N GLY A 35 -13.17 9.16 12.10
CA GLY A 35 -12.61 10.04 13.12
C GLY A 35 -11.66 9.30 14.07
N ASP A 36 -11.93 9.39 15.37
CA ASP A 36 -11.14 8.73 16.41
C ASP A 36 -11.34 7.21 16.46
N ASP A 37 -12.38 6.68 15.86
CA ASP A 37 -12.69 5.23 15.84
C ASP A 37 -11.91 4.50 14.74
N LEU A 38 -11.14 5.19 13.89
CA LEU A 38 -10.30 4.56 12.88
C LEU A 38 -9.23 3.68 13.53
N ASP A 39 -9.15 2.41 13.16
CA ASP A 39 -8.10 1.49 13.59
C ASP A 39 -6.96 1.40 12.58
N ILE A 40 -7.27 1.27 11.30
CA ILE A 40 -6.28 1.05 10.24
C ILE A 40 -6.64 1.89 9.02
N LEU A 41 -5.66 2.62 8.51
CA LEU A 41 -5.74 3.27 7.21
C LEU A 41 -5.04 2.38 6.16
N ILE A 42 -5.68 2.16 5.02
CA ILE A 42 -5.08 1.54 3.85
C ILE A 42 -4.97 2.59 2.74
N LEU A 43 -3.75 2.87 2.30
CA LEU A 43 -3.45 3.64 1.12
C LEU A 43 -3.21 2.66 -0.04
N ASN A 44 -4.23 2.42 -0.85
CA ASN A 44 -4.28 1.33 -1.81
C ASN A 44 -3.93 1.80 -3.23
N GLY A 45 -2.77 2.42 -3.37
CA GLY A 45 -2.20 2.78 -4.66
C GLY A 45 -2.75 4.04 -5.32
N ASP A 46 -2.01 4.53 -6.28
CA ASP A 46 -2.30 5.74 -7.07
C ASP A 46 -2.58 6.96 -6.19
N ASN A 47 -1.82 7.07 -5.09
CA ASN A 47 -1.89 8.21 -4.19
C ASN A 47 -1.20 9.45 -4.76
N ILE A 48 -0.27 9.25 -5.68
CA ILE A 48 0.50 10.26 -6.41
C ILE A 48 0.46 9.96 -7.91
N ASN A 49 0.78 10.94 -8.73
CA ASN A 49 0.76 10.79 -10.19
C ASN A 49 1.99 10.05 -10.73
N ASP A 50 3.12 10.18 -10.06
CA ASP A 50 4.38 9.52 -10.36
C ASP A 50 5.37 9.73 -9.19
N VAL A 51 6.56 9.15 -9.28
CA VAL A 51 7.63 9.28 -8.28
C VAL A 51 8.82 10.06 -8.87
N SER A 52 8.56 11.18 -9.50
CA SER A 52 9.61 12.02 -10.12
C SER A 52 10.44 12.80 -9.11
N SER A 53 9.95 12.99 -7.88
CA SER A 53 10.64 13.70 -6.82
C SER A 53 10.30 13.18 -5.42
N LEU A 54 11.19 13.41 -4.46
CA LEU A 54 10.92 13.11 -3.04
C LEU A 54 9.75 13.91 -2.47
N TRP A 55 9.39 15.04 -3.09
CA TRP A 55 8.20 15.79 -2.70
C TRP A 55 6.93 14.97 -2.89
N GLN A 56 6.81 14.24 -4.01
CA GLN A 56 5.66 13.38 -4.28
C GLN A 56 5.56 12.25 -3.25
N ILE A 57 6.67 11.58 -2.92
CA ILE A 57 6.70 10.60 -1.82
C ILE A 57 6.21 11.23 -0.51
N SER A 58 6.62 12.49 -0.23
CA SER A 58 6.16 13.20 0.96
C SER A 58 4.65 13.43 1.02
N LEU A 59 3.94 13.43 -0.13
CA LEU A 59 2.48 13.58 -0.16
C LEU A 59 1.77 12.36 0.41
N ILE A 60 2.31 11.16 0.21
CA ILE A 60 1.79 9.91 0.80
C ILE A 60 1.82 10.02 2.34
N TYR A 61 2.96 10.42 2.90
CA TYR A 61 3.08 10.66 4.34
C TYR A 61 2.17 11.77 4.86
N LYS A 62 2.01 12.86 4.08
CA LYS A 62 1.11 13.95 4.44
C LYS A 62 -0.35 13.49 4.45
N LEU A 63 -0.75 12.65 3.50
CA LEU A 63 -2.10 12.10 3.47
C LEU A 63 -2.33 11.19 4.69
N ALA A 64 -1.42 10.24 4.92
CA ALA A 64 -1.47 9.37 6.09
C ALA A 64 -1.58 10.18 7.40
N SER A 65 -0.70 11.15 7.59
CA SER A 65 -0.70 12.00 8.80
C SER A 65 -1.96 12.83 8.96
N ARG A 66 -2.53 13.34 7.88
CA ARG A 66 -3.80 14.14 7.95
C ARG A 66 -5.00 13.30 8.37
N ILE A 67 -5.00 12.01 8.04
CA ILE A 67 -6.10 11.10 8.38
C ILE A 67 -5.88 10.51 9.77
N THR A 68 -4.68 10.03 10.06
CA THR A 68 -4.38 9.23 11.26
C THR A 68 -3.83 10.05 12.43
N GLY A 69 -3.49 11.32 12.21
CA GLY A 69 -2.73 12.12 13.18
C GLY A 69 -1.30 11.59 13.41
N GLY A 70 -0.86 10.60 12.65
CA GLY A 70 0.41 9.88 12.86
C GLY A 70 0.35 8.87 14.01
N GLU A 71 -0.84 8.53 14.49
CA GLU A 71 -1.06 7.68 15.67
C GLU A 71 -1.63 6.29 15.34
N ARG A 72 -2.15 6.09 14.13
CA ARG A 72 -2.75 4.83 13.70
C ARG A 72 -1.88 4.08 12.71
N PRO A 73 -1.98 2.74 12.68
CA PRO A 73 -1.35 1.93 11.65
C PRO A 73 -1.78 2.34 10.25
N VAL A 74 -0.83 2.31 9.32
CA VAL A 74 -1.06 2.55 7.90
C VAL A 74 -0.49 1.38 7.12
N ILE A 75 -1.31 0.78 6.26
CA ILE A 75 -0.88 -0.18 5.25
C ILE A 75 -0.75 0.56 3.93
N TYR A 76 0.38 0.39 3.27
CA TYR A 76 0.61 0.93 1.94
C TYR A 76 0.62 -0.19 0.90
N VAL A 77 -0.06 0.05 -0.20
CA VAL A 77 -0.08 -0.79 -1.41
C VAL A 77 0.38 0.09 -2.57
N ARG A 78 1.31 -0.37 -3.38
CA ARG A 78 1.78 0.38 -4.54
C ARG A 78 0.75 0.30 -5.68
N GLY A 79 0.46 1.45 -6.29
CA GLY A 79 -0.31 1.54 -7.52
C GLY A 79 0.58 1.58 -8.78
N ASN A 80 -0.04 1.57 -9.95
CA ASN A 80 0.71 1.62 -11.20
C ASN A 80 1.32 2.99 -11.47
N HIS A 81 0.75 4.07 -10.97
CA HIS A 81 1.33 5.41 -11.07
C HIS A 81 2.63 5.52 -10.26
N GLU A 82 2.72 4.90 -9.10
CA GLU A 82 3.94 4.85 -8.30
C GLU A 82 5.05 3.97 -8.92
N CYS A 83 4.78 3.28 -10.02
CA CYS A 83 5.80 2.58 -10.81
C CYS A 83 6.55 3.51 -11.78
N ASN A 84 6.12 4.76 -11.91
CA ASN A 84 6.69 5.73 -12.84
C ASN A 84 7.50 6.80 -12.12
N GLY A 85 8.52 7.32 -12.80
CA GLY A 85 9.32 8.43 -12.29
C GLY A 85 10.70 8.02 -11.79
N ARG A 86 11.53 9.04 -11.54
CA ARG A 86 12.94 8.88 -11.25
C ARG A 86 13.24 8.04 -10.00
N TYR A 87 12.37 8.13 -8.99
CA TYR A 87 12.56 7.46 -7.69
C TYR A 87 11.65 6.23 -7.53
N ALA A 88 11.02 5.76 -8.60
CA ALA A 88 10.11 4.61 -8.54
C ALA A 88 10.80 3.32 -8.06
N ALA A 89 12.06 3.11 -8.50
CA ALA A 89 12.86 1.97 -8.07
C ALA A 89 13.30 2.06 -6.60
N ASP A 90 13.46 3.29 -6.09
CA ASP A 90 13.90 3.55 -4.71
C ASP A 90 12.72 3.60 -3.72
N LEU A 91 11.48 3.50 -4.22
CA LEU A 91 10.28 3.63 -3.39
C LEU A 91 10.24 2.70 -2.17
N PRO A 92 10.73 1.43 -2.26
CA PRO A 92 10.80 0.54 -1.12
C PRO A 92 11.67 1.05 0.04
N ASP A 93 12.63 1.94 -0.22
CA ASP A 93 13.48 2.56 0.81
C ASP A 93 12.74 3.62 1.62
N TYR A 94 11.65 4.14 1.09
CA TYR A 94 10.88 5.24 1.70
C TYR A 94 9.55 4.80 2.28
N LEU A 95 8.94 3.75 1.80
CA LEU A 95 7.59 3.34 2.20
C LEU A 95 7.58 2.00 2.93
N PRO A 96 6.58 1.76 3.79
CA PRO A 96 6.49 0.52 4.54
C PRO A 96 6.41 -0.68 3.60
N GLY A 97 7.36 -1.57 3.75
CA GLY A 97 7.47 -2.84 3.06
C GLY A 97 8.21 -3.83 3.95
N LYS A 98 8.62 -4.93 3.39
CA LYS A 98 9.41 -5.93 4.10
C LYS A 98 10.52 -6.47 3.21
N ASP A 99 11.72 -6.53 3.76
CA ASP A 99 12.90 -7.07 3.09
C ASP A 99 13.20 -6.40 1.73
N GLY A 100 12.93 -5.07 1.63
CA GLY A 100 13.12 -4.30 0.41
C GLY A 100 12.00 -4.45 -0.63
N ASN A 101 10.90 -5.14 -0.29
CA ASN A 101 9.77 -5.36 -1.17
C ASN A 101 8.53 -4.59 -0.70
N LEU A 102 7.66 -4.21 -1.64
CA LEU A 102 6.35 -3.63 -1.36
C LEU A 102 5.22 -4.68 -1.37
N TYR A 103 5.57 -5.96 -1.51
CA TYR A 103 4.67 -7.09 -1.22
C TYR A 103 5.09 -7.75 0.10
N TYR A 104 4.15 -7.97 0.99
CA TYR A 104 4.43 -8.47 2.34
C TYR A 104 3.18 -8.99 3.02
N THR A 105 3.37 -9.64 4.18
CA THR A 105 2.30 -9.98 5.09
C THR A 105 2.47 -9.28 6.43
N THR A 106 1.35 -8.91 7.06
CA THR A 106 1.33 -8.35 8.41
C THR A 106 0.05 -8.76 9.14
N THR A 107 0.08 -8.69 10.46
CA THR A 107 -1.10 -8.90 11.30
C THR A 107 -1.32 -7.68 12.18
N LEU A 108 -2.50 -7.10 12.12
CA LEU A 108 -2.90 -5.92 12.90
C LEU A 108 -4.32 -6.15 13.44
N GLY A 109 -4.52 -5.89 14.74
CA GLY A 109 -5.84 -6.00 15.36
C GLY A 109 -6.53 -7.34 15.16
N GLY A 110 -5.80 -8.45 15.10
CA GLY A 110 -6.37 -9.77 14.85
C GLY A 110 -6.83 -10.03 13.41
N ALA A 111 -6.53 -9.13 12.48
CA ALA A 111 -6.68 -9.36 11.05
C ALA A 111 -5.32 -9.60 10.38
N PHE A 112 -5.27 -10.61 9.52
CA PHE A 112 -4.13 -10.90 8.66
C PHE A 112 -4.29 -10.14 7.34
N PHE A 113 -3.22 -9.47 6.93
CA PHE A 113 -3.16 -8.78 5.65
C PHE A 113 -2.05 -9.37 4.80
N MET A 114 -2.37 -9.65 3.55
CA MET A 114 -1.43 -9.97 2.49
C MET A 114 -1.49 -8.84 1.46
N VAL A 115 -0.38 -8.13 1.33
CA VAL A 115 -0.24 -7.03 0.39
C VAL A 115 0.49 -7.54 -0.83
N LEU A 116 -0.10 -7.37 -2.00
CA LEU A 116 0.50 -7.67 -3.29
C LEU A 116 0.88 -6.38 -4.00
N ASP A 117 2.03 -6.41 -4.63
CA ASP A 117 2.49 -5.37 -5.53
C ASP A 117 2.14 -5.76 -6.97
N THR A 118 1.00 -5.26 -7.44
CA THR A 118 0.54 -5.53 -8.81
C THR A 118 1.30 -4.72 -9.85
N ASN A 119 2.15 -3.79 -9.42
CA ASN A 119 3.00 -2.91 -10.23
C ASN A 119 2.27 -2.32 -11.47
N CYS A 120 2.93 -2.25 -12.62
CA CYS A 120 2.35 -1.78 -13.87
C CYS A 120 1.85 -2.96 -14.71
N ASP A 121 0.70 -2.83 -15.35
CA ASP A 121 0.10 -3.84 -16.24
C ASP A 121 0.73 -3.85 -17.64
N MET A 122 1.57 -2.85 -17.94
CA MET A 122 2.27 -2.78 -19.22
C MET A 122 3.43 -3.79 -19.27
N SER A 123 3.69 -4.31 -20.47
CA SER A 123 4.88 -5.11 -20.74
C SER A 123 6.16 -4.27 -20.56
N ASP A 124 7.24 -4.88 -20.07
CA ASP A 124 8.56 -4.24 -19.95
C ASP A 124 9.13 -3.76 -21.29
N GLU A 125 8.61 -4.26 -22.42
CA GLU A 125 8.95 -3.79 -23.76
C GLU A 125 8.24 -2.50 -24.15
N ASN A 126 7.31 -2.01 -23.33
CA ASN A 126 6.57 -0.79 -23.63
C ASN A 126 7.50 0.43 -23.50
N LEU A 127 7.64 1.18 -24.59
CA LEU A 127 8.53 2.35 -24.68
C LEU A 127 8.19 3.47 -23.69
N LEU A 128 7.00 3.49 -23.11
CA LEU A 128 6.60 4.50 -22.12
C LEU A 128 7.20 4.26 -20.75
N ILE A 129 7.62 3.02 -20.45
CA ILE A 129 8.16 2.62 -19.14
C ILE A 129 9.61 2.13 -19.19
N THR A 130 10.17 1.92 -20.40
CA THR A 130 11.57 1.52 -20.56
C THR A 130 12.51 2.72 -20.48
N PRO A 131 13.81 2.52 -20.16
CA PRO A 131 14.57 1.25 -20.19
C PRO A 131 14.79 0.61 -18.81
N ALA A 132 14.19 1.10 -17.75
CA ALA A 132 14.48 0.66 -16.38
C ALA A 132 13.42 -0.25 -15.75
N ALA A 133 12.35 -0.55 -16.48
CA ALA A 133 11.29 -1.41 -15.98
C ALA A 133 11.73 -2.89 -16.00
N ASN A 134 11.50 -3.59 -14.90
CA ASN A 134 11.73 -5.03 -14.74
C ASN A 134 10.53 -5.66 -14.00
N PHE A 135 9.33 -5.30 -14.43
CA PHE A 135 8.10 -5.71 -13.75
C PHE A 135 7.78 -7.19 -13.94
N GLU A 136 8.20 -7.79 -15.05
CA GLU A 136 8.04 -9.23 -15.28
C GLU A 136 8.86 -10.05 -14.28
N GLU A 137 10.09 -9.64 -14.01
CA GLU A 137 10.92 -10.27 -12.99
C GLU A 137 10.34 -10.09 -11.59
N LEU A 138 9.89 -8.88 -11.26
CA LEU A 138 9.26 -8.59 -9.98
C LEU A 138 7.99 -9.45 -9.76
N ARG A 139 7.18 -9.62 -10.80
CA ARG A 139 6.00 -10.52 -10.75
C ARG A 139 6.40 -11.98 -10.55
N ARG A 140 7.49 -12.41 -11.18
CA ARG A 140 8.02 -13.78 -11.01
C ARG A 140 8.50 -14.00 -9.59
N GLU A 141 9.30 -13.08 -9.04
CA GLU A 141 9.79 -13.13 -7.66
C GLU A 141 8.63 -13.11 -6.65
N GLN A 142 7.66 -12.23 -6.85
CA GLN A 142 6.47 -12.18 -6.00
C GLN A 142 5.66 -13.47 -6.08
N THR A 143 5.56 -14.10 -7.25
CA THR A 143 4.88 -15.39 -7.42
C THR A 143 5.60 -16.50 -6.66
N GLU A 144 6.93 -16.54 -6.70
CA GLU A 144 7.74 -17.47 -5.92
C GLU A 144 7.55 -17.25 -4.41
N TRP A 145 7.59 -16.00 -3.99
CA TRP A 145 7.33 -15.61 -2.60
C TRP A 145 5.91 -16.04 -2.16
N LEU A 146 4.88 -15.78 -2.99
CA LEU A 146 3.50 -16.16 -2.70
C LEU A 146 3.34 -17.69 -2.57
N ASN A 147 3.94 -18.46 -3.46
CA ASN A 147 3.92 -19.93 -3.42
C ASN A 147 4.65 -20.49 -2.19
N ALA A 148 5.60 -19.76 -1.64
CA ALA A 148 6.30 -20.15 -0.41
C ALA A 148 5.52 -19.80 0.88
N GLN A 149 4.41 -19.05 0.79
CA GLN A 149 3.62 -18.73 1.98
C GLN A 149 2.91 -19.99 2.49
N THR A 150 3.03 -20.22 3.79
CA THR A 150 2.39 -21.34 4.50
C THR A 150 1.36 -20.88 5.51
N TYR A 151 1.37 -19.57 5.84
CA TYR A 151 0.45 -18.97 6.80
C TYR A 151 -0.42 -17.92 6.11
N PHE A 152 -1.71 -18.08 6.25
CA PHE A 152 -2.74 -17.21 5.68
C PHE A 152 -3.72 -16.69 6.74
N GLY A 153 -3.20 -16.43 7.95
CA GLY A 153 -4.00 -15.86 9.03
C GLY A 153 -4.93 -16.85 9.73
N GLY A 154 -4.53 -18.13 9.86
CA GLY A 154 -5.39 -19.17 10.44
C GLY A 154 -5.90 -18.89 11.86
N ASP A 155 -5.18 -18.10 12.64
CA ASP A 155 -5.55 -17.67 14.00
C ASP A 155 -6.22 -16.28 14.02
N CYS A 156 -6.42 -15.66 12.87
CA CYS A 156 -7.00 -14.34 12.74
C CYS A 156 -8.50 -14.42 12.46
N THR A 157 -9.25 -13.40 12.91
CA THR A 157 -10.68 -13.28 12.61
C THR A 157 -10.93 -13.03 11.13
N TYR A 158 -10.02 -12.30 10.48
CA TYR A 158 -10.12 -11.96 9.06
C TYR A 158 -8.78 -12.20 8.36
N SER A 159 -8.84 -12.66 7.11
CA SER A 159 -7.72 -12.69 6.18
C SER A 159 -8.07 -11.82 4.97
N ILE A 160 -7.27 -10.78 4.75
CA ILE A 160 -7.53 -9.72 3.78
C ILE A 160 -6.37 -9.67 2.78
N LEU A 161 -6.70 -9.84 1.50
CA LEU A 161 -5.77 -9.64 0.39
C LEU A 161 -5.93 -8.21 -0.14
N LEU A 162 -4.83 -7.50 -0.25
CA LEU A 162 -4.76 -6.15 -0.78
C LEU A 162 -3.95 -6.13 -2.08
N ALA A 163 -4.54 -5.56 -3.10
CA ALA A 163 -3.94 -5.31 -4.39
C ALA A 163 -4.55 -4.04 -4.98
N HIS A 164 -3.76 -3.22 -5.63
CA HIS A 164 -4.29 -2.01 -6.29
C HIS A 164 -5.02 -2.37 -7.58
N MET A 165 -4.33 -3.07 -8.46
CA MET A 165 -4.94 -3.52 -9.72
C MET A 165 -5.59 -4.90 -9.56
N ALA A 166 -6.65 -5.14 -10.33
CA ALA A 166 -7.31 -6.44 -10.32
C ALA A 166 -6.35 -7.54 -10.74
N VAL A 167 -6.25 -8.57 -9.93
CA VAL A 167 -5.51 -9.79 -10.27
C VAL A 167 -6.47 -10.69 -11.06
N PRO A 168 -6.21 -11.00 -12.33
CA PRO A 168 -7.04 -11.93 -13.06
C PRO A 168 -6.99 -13.31 -12.39
N LEU A 169 -8.16 -13.88 -12.13
CA LEU A 169 -8.32 -15.21 -11.56
C LEU A 169 -8.16 -16.28 -12.64
#